data_fe3d8c3a691790d383dc88b898fa22b7
#
_entry.id   fe3d8c3a691790d383dc88b898fa22b7
#
_cell.length_a   1.000
_cell.length_b   1.000
_cell.length_c   1.000
_cell.angle_alpha   90.00
_cell.angle_beta   90.00
_cell.angle_gamma   90.00
#
_symmetry.space_group_name_H-M   'P 1'
#
loop_
_entity.id
_entity.type
_entity.pdbx_description
1 polymer ?
#
loop_
_entity_poly.entity_id
_entity_poly.type
_entity_poly.pdbx_seq_one_letter_code
_entity_poly.pdbx_strand_id
1 'polypeptide(L)'
;MDLVEGRYEINFGDLERKLADPKVKILFICNPQNPTGRCFTKEELVRMGELCIRNNVMIGVDEIHADIIYDGHKFVPFCGISEEFANHSVTFINPAKTFNVAGFRTAAWFTHNKEIYRRMMNQQTYKNGVGRNIFGNVALMACYNHGDDYADQCVAYLNETKNQAVTYINEHIPKIQAINPEATFMIWMDCRGLGFKTQKELKDFMFKDARVLLNDGTTFGEKEGTGFMRFNFAAPRAVVMEGLKRIKEAADRL
;
A
#
# COMPACT_ATOMS: atom_id res chain seq x y z
N MET A 1 -2.68 -5.37 12.11
CA MET A 1 -1.20 -5.35 12.23
C MET A 1 -0.84 -4.45 13.40
N ASP A 2 0.17 -4.82 14.15
CA ASP A 2 0.62 -4.08 15.33
C ASP A 2 1.95 -3.39 15.00
N LEU A 3 2.14 -2.18 15.51
CA LEU A 3 3.41 -1.45 15.35
C LEU A 3 4.36 -1.93 16.48
N VAL A 4 5.43 -2.62 16.08
CA VAL A 4 6.44 -3.18 16.98
C VAL A 4 7.81 -2.63 16.57
N GLU A 5 8.48 -1.92 17.46
CA GLU A 5 9.82 -1.35 17.22
C GLU A 5 9.99 -0.60 15.89
N GLY A 6 8.97 0.18 15.50
CA GLY A 6 8.99 0.98 14.28
C GLY A 6 8.62 0.22 13.00
N ARG A 7 8.22 -1.05 13.10
CA ARG A 7 7.77 -1.88 11.98
C ARG A 7 6.38 -2.46 12.27
N TYR A 8 5.54 -2.57 11.25
CA TYR A 8 4.25 -3.23 11.40
C TYR A 8 4.37 -4.74 11.26
N GLU A 9 3.84 -5.49 12.21
CA GLU A 9 3.78 -6.94 12.20
C GLU A 9 2.35 -7.46 12.12
N ILE A 10 2.16 -8.63 11.48
CA ILE A 10 0.85 -9.25 11.38
C ILE A 10 0.49 -9.88 12.73
N ASN A 11 -0.62 -9.42 13.31
CA ASN A 11 -1.19 -10.08 14.47
C ASN A 11 -1.92 -11.36 14.05
N PHE A 12 -1.19 -12.46 13.97
CA PHE A 12 -1.73 -13.74 13.52
C PHE A 12 -2.79 -14.31 14.48
N GLY A 13 -2.71 -14.02 15.79
CA GLY A 13 -3.74 -14.45 16.74
C GLY A 13 -5.08 -13.76 16.51
N ASP A 14 -5.05 -12.45 16.20
CA ASP A 14 -6.24 -11.69 15.84
C ASP A 14 -6.79 -12.13 14.47
N LEU A 15 -5.89 -12.37 13.50
CA LEU A 15 -6.28 -12.85 12.17
C LEU A 15 -6.98 -14.20 12.25
N GLU A 16 -6.41 -15.16 12.96
CA GLU A 16 -6.97 -16.52 13.14
C GLU A 16 -8.35 -16.46 13.78
N ARG A 17 -8.50 -15.67 14.86
CA ARG A 17 -9.77 -15.48 15.54
C ARG A 17 -10.84 -14.90 14.60
N LYS A 18 -10.47 -13.91 13.77
CA LYS A 18 -11.38 -13.28 12.80
C LYS A 18 -11.76 -14.22 11.67
N LEU A 19 -10.82 -14.99 11.15
CA LEU A 19 -11.08 -15.95 10.07
C LEU A 19 -11.96 -17.13 10.53
N ALA A 20 -11.97 -17.46 11.81
CA ALA A 20 -12.85 -18.49 12.38
C ALA A 20 -14.33 -18.07 12.43
N ASP A 21 -14.66 -16.77 12.27
CA ASP A 21 -16.05 -16.33 12.15
C ASP A 21 -16.64 -16.79 10.81
N PRO A 22 -17.71 -17.61 10.82
CA PRO A 22 -18.34 -18.13 9.59
C PRO A 22 -18.93 -17.06 8.68
N LYS A 23 -19.07 -15.82 9.16
CA LYS A 23 -19.50 -14.67 8.35
C LYS A 23 -18.37 -14.12 7.48
N VAL A 24 -17.11 -14.34 7.83
CA VAL A 24 -15.97 -13.92 7.04
C VAL A 24 -15.85 -14.82 5.82
N LYS A 25 -15.90 -14.25 4.63
CA LYS A 25 -15.87 -14.97 3.34
C LYS A 25 -14.68 -14.62 2.47
N ILE A 26 -14.11 -13.43 2.67
CA ILE A 26 -12.98 -12.95 1.89
C ILE A 26 -12.01 -12.22 2.82
N LEU A 27 -10.72 -12.51 2.68
CA LEU A 27 -9.62 -11.69 3.19
C LEU A 27 -9.03 -10.92 2.02
N PHE A 28 -8.91 -9.59 2.16
CA PHE A 28 -8.12 -8.79 1.24
C PHE A 28 -6.72 -8.57 1.79
N ILE A 29 -5.72 -8.98 1.00
CA ILE A 29 -4.30 -8.77 1.28
C ILE A 29 -3.79 -7.69 0.31
N CYS A 30 -3.23 -6.59 0.83
CA CYS A 30 -2.51 -5.61 0.03
C CYS A 30 -1.01 -5.90 0.20
N ASN A 31 -0.34 -6.34 -0.85
CA ASN A 31 1.10 -6.67 -0.82
C ASN A 31 1.79 -6.16 -2.10
N PRO A 32 2.67 -5.17 -2.00
CA PRO A 32 3.07 -4.40 -0.81
C PRO A 32 1.95 -3.60 -0.17
N GLN A 33 2.05 -3.45 1.15
CA GLN A 33 0.96 -2.92 1.96
C GLN A 33 0.94 -1.39 1.99
N ASN A 34 -0.19 -0.81 1.67
CA ASN A 34 -0.49 0.61 1.83
C ASN A 34 -1.45 0.78 3.03
N PRO A 35 -1.14 1.61 4.02
CA PRO A 35 -0.17 2.72 4.00
C PRO A 35 1.20 2.44 4.62
N THR A 36 1.46 1.27 5.21
CA THR A 36 2.64 1.02 6.04
C THR A 36 3.93 0.81 5.24
N GLY A 37 3.82 0.57 3.94
CA GLY A 37 4.97 0.28 3.08
C GLY A 37 5.57 -1.11 3.26
N ARG A 38 4.93 -2.02 4.05
CA ARG A 38 5.41 -3.39 4.24
C ARG A 38 5.38 -4.20 2.95
N CYS A 39 6.44 -4.97 2.75
CA CYS A 39 6.49 -6.08 1.80
C CYS A 39 6.46 -7.39 2.59
N PHE A 40 5.38 -8.14 2.51
CA PHE A 40 5.23 -9.35 3.33
C PHE A 40 6.20 -10.44 2.90
N THR A 41 6.76 -11.16 3.87
CA THR A 41 7.65 -12.29 3.60
C THR A 41 6.86 -13.49 3.07
N LYS A 42 7.57 -14.44 2.45
CA LYS A 42 6.96 -15.68 1.98
C LYS A 42 6.28 -16.43 3.12
N GLU A 43 6.90 -16.47 4.29
CA GLU A 43 6.42 -17.17 5.48
C GLU A 43 5.13 -16.52 6.00
N GLU A 44 5.06 -15.18 6.01
CA GLU A 44 3.85 -14.44 6.38
C GLU A 44 2.71 -14.74 5.41
N LEU A 45 2.98 -14.70 4.11
CA LEU A 45 2.00 -14.99 3.06
C LEU A 45 1.52 -16.44 3.12
N VAL A 46 2.42 -17.41 3.33
CA VAL A 46 2.08 -18.82 3.51
C VAL A 46 1.13 -19.00 4.69
N ARG A 47 1.48 -18.43 5.85
CA ARG A 47 0.65 -18.54 7.04
C ARG A 47 -0.74 -17.90 6.87
N MET A 48 -0.81 -16.74 6.21
CA MET A 48 -2.12 -16.12 5.87
C MET A 48 -2.95 -17.01 4.94
N GLY A 49 -2.31 -17.58 3.91
CA GLY A 49 -2.98 -18.45 2.94
C GLY A 49 -3.52 -19.72 3.59
N GLU A 50 -2.71 -20.41 4.39
CA GLU A 50 -3.12 -21.62 5.11
C GLU A 50 -4.30 -21.36 6.07
N LEU A 51 -4.26 -20.23 6.81
CA LEU A 51 -5.37 -19.84 7.68
C LEU A 51 -6.66 -19.60 6.89
N CYS A 52 -6.57 -18.95 5.73
CA CYS A 52 -7.73 -18.72 4.87
C CYS A 52 -8.31 -20.01 4.31
N ILE A 53 -7.46 -20.90 3.78
CA ILE A 53 -7.89 -22.19 3.21
C ILE A 53 -8.55 -23.04 4.29
N ARG A 54 -7.96 -23.16 5.46
CA ARG A 54 -8.50 -23.91 6.61
C ARG A 54 -9.90 -23.46 7.00
N ASN A 55 -10.17 -22.16 6.91
CA ASN A 55 -11.45 -21.56 7.28
C ASN A 55 -12.41 -21.35 6.09
N ASN A 56 -12.06 -21.85 4.89
CA ASN A 56 -12.82 -21.67 3.65
C ASN A 56 -13.10 -20.18 3.34
N VAL A 57 -12.08 -19.32 3.53
CA VAL A 57 -12.10 -17.89 3.26
C VAL A 57 -11.33 -17.61 1.97
N MET A 58 -11.98 -17.02 0.98
CA MET A 58 -11.35 -16.61 -0.28
C MET A 58 -10.33 -15.49 -0.05
N ILE A 59 -9.34 -15.41 -0.93
CA ILE A 59 -8.29 -14.40 -0.82
C ILE A 59 -8.34 -13.47 -2.05
N GLY A 60 -8.51 -12.17 -1.80
CA GLY A 60 -8.28 -11.12 -2.78
C GLY A 60 -6.91 -10.50 -2.53
N VAL A 61 -6.01 -10.53 -3.52
CA VAL A 61 -4.66 -10.00 -3.36
C VAL A 61 -4.49 -8.77 -4.23
N ASP A 62 -4.29 -7.62 -3.60
CA ASP A 62 -3.97 -6.36 -4.27
C ASP A 62 -2.44 -6.21 -4.36
N GLU A 63 -1.91 -6.45 -5.57
CA GLU A 63 -0.48 -6.39 -5.89
C GLU A 63 -0.12 -5.16 -6.75
N ILE A 64 -0.92 -4.08 -6.66
CA ILE A 64 -0.74 -2.88 -7.49
C ILE A 64 0.56 -2.11 -7.22
N HIS A 65 1.25 -2.39 -6.12
CA HIS A 65 2.55 -1.82 -5.78
C HIS A 65 3.72 -2.79 -5.98
N ALA A 66 3.50 -3.94 -6.62
CA ALA A 66 4.46 -5.04 -6.74
C ALA A 66 5.80 -4.65 -7.36
N ASP A 67 5.82 -3.67 -8.26
CA ASP A 67 7.03 -3.24 -8.97
C ASP A 67 7.87 -2.22 -8.17
N ILE A 68 7.34 -1.66 -7.08
CA ILE A 68 8.02 -0.60 -6.31
C ILE A 68 8.53 -1.20 -5.00
N ILE A 69 9.67 -1.87 -5.09
CA ILE A 69 10.32 -2.57 -3.97
C ILE A 69 11.72 -1.97 -3.78
N TYR A 70 12.11 -1.75 -2.53
CA TYR A 70 13.39 -1.14 -2.20
C TYR A 70 14.45 -2.15 -1.79
N ASP A 71 15.72 -1.71 -1.82
CA ASP A 71 16.88 -2.54 -1.52
C ASP A 71 16.74 -3.30 -0.20
N GLY A 72 17.12 -4.57 -0.22
CA GLY A 72 17.03 -5.48 0.92
C GLY A 72 15.68 -6.20 1.07
N HIS A 73 14.67 -5.85 0.24
CA HIS A 73 13.36 -6.48 0.26
C HIS A 73 13.06 -7.21 -1.04
N LYS A 74 12.17 -8.20 -0.97
CA LYS A 74 11.78 -8.99 -2.15
C LYS A 74 10.28 -9.17 -2.17
N PHE A 75 9.67 -8.79 -3.27
CA PHE A 75 8.27 -9.10 -3.52
C PHE A 75 8.07 -10.59 -3.81
N VAL A 76 7.04 -11.16 -3.20
CA VAL A 76 6.62 -12.54 -3.43
C VAL A 76 5.18 -12.51 -3.93
N PRO A 77 4.91 -12.85 -5.22
CA PRO A 77 3.55 -12.92 -5.73
C PRO A 77 2.80 -14.06 -5.03
N PHE A 78 1.64 -13.74 -4.46
CA PHE A 78 0.88 -14.70 -3.64
C PHE A 78 0.50 -15.96 -4.42
N CYS A 79 -0.02 -15.81 -5.64
CA CYS A 79 -0.40 -16.92 -6.49
C CYS A 79 0.77 -17.80 -6.95
N GLY A 80 2.01 -17.28 -6.89
CA GLY A 80 3.23 -17.99 -7.25
C GLY A 80 3.77 -18.89 -6.14
N ILE A 81 3.20 -18.85 -4.94
CA ILE A 81 3.68 -19.64 -3.80
C ILE A 81 3.34 -21.13 -3.97
N SER A 82 2.10 -21.45 -4.37
CA SER A 82 1.64 -22.81 -4.67
C SER A 82 0.42 -22.81 -5.58
N GLU A 83 0.16 -23.95 -6.24
CA GLU A 83 -1.05 -24.13 -7.04
C GLU A 83 -2.33 -24.03 -6.20
N GLU A 84 -2.30 -24.49 -4.95
CA GLU A 84 -3.42 -24.38 -4.02
C GLU A 84 -3.75 -22.91 -3.74
N PHE A 85 -2.75 -22.06 -3.50
CA PHE A 85 -2.94 -20.62 -3.26
C PHE A 85 -3.43 -19.92 -4.52
N ALA A 86 -2.91 -20.28 -5.70
CA ALA A 86 -3.36 -19.74 -6.97
C ALA A 86 -4.83 -20.07 -7.26
N ASN A 87 -5.29 -21.27 -6.89
CA ASN A 87 -6.69 -21.69 -7.02
C ASN A 87 -7.62 -21.09 -5.95
N HIS A 88 -7.08 -20.63 -4.82
CA HIS A 88 -7.85 -20.08 -3.71
C HIS A 88 -7.81 -18.54 -3.65
N SER A 89 -7.23 -17.91 -4.66
CA SER A 89 -7.06 -16.44 -4.71
C SER A 89 -7.50 -15.81 -6.02
N VAL A 90 -7.74 -14.49 -5.94
CA VAL A 90 -7.85 -13.58 -7.08
C VAL A 90 -6.81 -12.49 -6.89
N THR A 91 -5.93 -12.33 -7.86
CA THR A 91 -4.87 -11.30 -7.84
C THR A 91 -5.27 -10.12 -8.71
N PHE A 92 -5.04 -8.91 -8.20
CA PHE A 92 -5.29 -7.65 -8.89
C PHE A 92 -3.97 -6.94 -9.15
N ILE A 93 -3.74 -6.51 -10.39
CA ILE A 93 -2.57 -5.75 -10.82
C ILE A 93 -3.00 -4.49 -11.57
N ASN A 94 -2.16 -3.45 -11.52
CA ASN A 94 -2.48 -2.19 -12.16
C ASN A 94 -1.19 -1.41 -12.48
N PRO A 95 -0.98 -0.98 -13.73
CA PRO A 95 0.21 -0.20 -14.12
C PRO A 95 0.21 1.23 -13.56
N ALA A 96 -0.91 1.69 -13.01
CA ALA A 96 -1.13 3.07 -12.62
C ALA A 96 -0.14 3.60 -11.58
N LYS A 97 0.36 2.74 -10.71
CA LYS A 97 1.26 3.15 -9.62
C LYS A 97 2.70 3.25 -10.09
N THR A 98 3.18 2.23 -10.76
CA THR A 98 4.55 2.16 -11.28
C THR A 98 4.76 3.16 -12.42
N PHE A 99 3.81 3.25 -13.34
CA PHE A 99 3.94 4.01 -14.59
C PHE A 99 3.20 5.36 -14.60
N ASN A 100 2.64 5.78 -13.45
CA ASN A 100 1.91 7.05 -13.32
C ASN A 100 0.77 7.22 -14.34
N VAL A 101 0.04 6.14 -14.63
CA VAL A 101 -1.04 6.13 -15.63
C VAL A 101 -2.44 5.96 -15.04
N ALA A 102 -2.65 6.42 -13.80
CA ALA A 102 -3.91 6.30 -13.08
C ALA A 102 -5.12 6.90 -13.81
N GLY A 103 -4.89 7.92 -14.66
CA GLY A 103 -5.94 8.55 -15.46
C GLY A 103 -6.65 7.60 -16.43
N PHE A 104 -6.00 6.52 -16.85
CA PHE A 104 -6.62 5.50 -17.71
C PHE A 104 -7.60 4.57 -16.96
N ARG A 105 -7.59 4.55 -15.63
CA ARG A 105 -8.51 3.76 -14.79
C ARG A 105 -8.62 2.30 -15.24
N THR A 106 -7.48 1.67 -15.50
CA THR A 106 -7.40 0.30 -16.00
C THR A 106 -6.62 -0.56 -15.03
N ALA A 107 -7.17 -1.73 -14.73
CA ALA A 107 -6.55 -2.76 -13.93
C ALA A 107 -6.80 -4.12 -14.57
N ALA A 108 -6.00 -5.11 -14.24
CA ALA A 108 -6.26 -6.50 -14.58
C ALA A 108 -6.41 -7.33 -13.31
N TRP A 109 -7.14 -8.43 -13.43
CA TRP A 109 -7.22 -9.44 -12.39
C TRP A 109 -7.12 -10.84 -13.02
N PHE A 110 -6.63 -11.78 -12.26
CA PHE A 110 -6.51 -13.16 -12.70
C PHE A 110 -6.68 -14.14 -11.52
N THR A 111 -7.03 -15.36 -11.85
CA THR A 111 -7.15 -16.48 -10.92
C THR A 111 -6.96 -17.79 -11.70
N HIS A 112 -6.41 -18.82 -11.06
CA HIS A 112 -6.34 -20.17 -11.65
C HIS A 112 -7.68 -20.91 -11.51
N ASN A 113 -8.57 -20.47 -10.64
CA ASN A 113 -9.86 -21.11 -10.39
C ASN A 113 -10.89 -20.74 -11.47
N LYS A 114 -11.23 -21.71 -12.33
CA LYS A 114 -12.14 -21.53 -13.46
C LYS A 114 -13.56 -21.12 -13.02
N GLU A 115 -14.04 -21.59 -11.88
CA GLU A 115 -15.36 -21.24 -11.39
C GLU A 115 -15.40 -19.79 -10.87
N ILE A 116 -14.36 -19.37 -10.13
CA ILE A 116 -14.23 -17.97 -9.71
C ILE A 116 -14.13 -17.07 -10.93
N TYR A 117 -13.27 -17.43 -11.91
CA TYR A 117 -13.14 -16.67 -13.16
C TYR A 117 -14.51 -16.49 -13.85
N ARG A 118 -15.25 -17.57 -14.03
CA ARG A 118 -16.58 -17.54 -14.68
C ARG A 118 -17.54 -16.64 -13.91
N ARG A 119 -17.60 -16.73 -12.58
CA ARG A 119 -18.46 -15.89 -11.74
C ARG A 119 -18.10 -14.42 -11.81
N MET A 120 -16.82 -14.07 -11.75
CA MET A 120 -16.35 -12.69 -11.85
C MET A 120 -16.64 -12.11 -13.25
N MET A 121 -16.36 -12.87 -14.32
CA MET A 121 -16.66 -12.45 -15.68
C MET A 121 -18.17 -12.19 -15.89
N ASN A 122 -19.03 -13.05 -15.35
CA ASN A 122 -20.47 -12.84 -15.41
C ASN A 122 -20.89 -11.56 -14.69
N GLN A 123 -20.32 -11.26 -13.52
CA GLN A 123 -20.62 -10.02 -12.80
C GLN A 123 -20.14 -8.80 -13.60
N GLN A 124 -18.93 -8.84 -14.12
CA GLN A 124 -18.32 -7.73 -14.86
C GLN A 124 -19.08 -7.46 -16.16
N THR A 125 -19.38 -8.48 -16.94
CA THR A 125 -19.95 -8.34 -18.29
C THR A 125 -21.46 -8.14 -18.27
N TYR A 126 -22.19 -8.90 -17.46
CA TYR A 126 -23.64 -8.97 -17.56
C TYR A 126 -24.39 -8.18 -16.50
N LYS A 127 -23.79 -7.94 -15.33
CA LYS A 127 -24.49 -7.23 -14.25
C LYS A 127 -24.03 -5.78 -14.08
N ASN A 128 -22.74 -5.51 -14.24
CA ASN A 128 -22.23 -4.17 -14.00
C ASN A 128 -22.03 -3.33 -15.27
N GLY A 129 -22.16 -3.93 -16.47
CA GLY A 129 -22.05 -3.24 -17.74
C GLY A 129 -20.73 -2.45 -17.92
N VAL A 130 -19.66 -2.90 -17.27
CA VAL A 130 -18.38 -2.17 -17.26
C VAL A 130 -17.76 -2.24 -18.64
N GLY A 131 -17.82 -1.13 -19.37
CA GLY A 131 -17.14 -0.96 -20.64
C GLY A 131 -15.63 -1.00 -20.45
N ARG A 132 -14.91 -1.59 -21.43
CA ARG A 132 -13.45 -1.58 -21.43
C ARG A 132 -12.95 -0.25 -21.99
N ASN A 133 -12.00 0.37 -21.27
CA ASN A 133 -11.27 1.53 -21.80
C ASN A 133 -10.21 1.05 -22.78
N ILE A 134 -10.40 1.31 -24.07
CA ILE A 134 -9.48 0.88 -25.16
C ILE A 134 -8.08 1.45 -24.92
N PHE A 135 -7.96 2.74 -24.64
CA PHE A 135 -6.67 3.37 -24.35
C PHE A 135 -6.02 2.82 -23.10
N GLY A 136 -6.81 2.50 -22.06
CA GLY A 136 -6.32 1.87 -20.84
C GLY A 136 -5.75 0.47 -21.10
N ASN A 137 -6.38 -0.33 -21.96
CA ASN A 137 -5.85 -1.64 -22.34
C ASN A 137 -4.53 -1.52 -23.11
N VAL A 138 -4.44 -0.60 -24.06
CA VAL A 138 -3.19 -0.34 -24.79
C VAL A 138 -2.09 0.14 -23.85
N ALA A 139 -2.41 1.07 -22.95
CA ALA A 139 -1.47 1.56 -21.94
C ALA A 139 -0.97 0.45 -21.02
N LEU A 140 -1.88 -0.43 -20.51
CA LEU A 140 -1.51 -1.57 -19.68
C LEU A 140 -0.54 -2.51 -20.40
N MET A 141 -0.83 -2.85 -21.66
CA MET A 141 0.03 -3.71 -22.47
C MET A 141 1.39 -3.04 -22.75
N ALA A 142 1.40 -1.74 -23.07
CA ALA A 142 2.64 -1.02 -23.33
C ALA A 142 3.52 -0.92 -22.06
N CYS A 143 2.92 -0.62 -20.91
CA CYS A 143 3.63 -0.56 -19.63
C CYS A 143 4.33 -1.87 -19.30
N TYR A 144 3.60 -2.99 -19.34
CA TYR A 144 4.17 -4.29 -18.94
C TYR A 144 5.03 -4.96 -20.03
N ASN A 145 4.92 -4.58 -21.29
CA ASN A 145 5.77 -5.15 -22.35
C ASN A 145 7.04 -4.33 -22.61
N HIS A 146 7.04 -3.02 -22.28
CA HIS A 146 8.10 -2.11 -22.71
C HIS A 146 8.51 -1.10 -21.64
N GLY A 147 8.02 -1.22 -20.41
CA GLY A 147 8.20 -0.22 -19.37
C GLY A 147 9.32 -0.50 -18.37
N ASP A 148 10.10 -1.58 -18.52
CA ASP A 148 11.08 -2.03 -17.53
C ASP A 148 12.10 -0.94 -17.20
N ASP A 149 12.72 -0.33 -18.20
CA ASP A 149 13.70 0.75 -18.01
C ASP A 149 13.12 1.96 -17.26
N TYR A 150 11.84 2.28 -17.51
CA TYR A 150 11.16 3.34 -16.79
C TYR A 150 10.92 2.96 -15.32
N ALA A 151 10.46 1.73 -15.08
CA ALA A 151 10.19 1.22 -13.76
C ALA A 151 11.48 1.22 -12.91
N ASP A 152 12.58 0.69 -13.44
CA ASP A 152 13.87 0.63 -12.76
C ASP A 152 14.40 2.02 -12.40
N GLN A 153 14.36 2.98 -13.34
CA GLN A 153 14.77 4.37 -13.08
C GLN A 153 13.86 5.04 -12.05
N CYS A 154 12.56 4.80 -12.12
CA CYS A 154 11.58 5.33 -11.17
C CYS A 154 11.83 4.79 -9.77
N VAL A 155 12.04 3.49 -9.62
CA VAL A 155 12.32 2.85 -8.32
C VAL A 155 13.63 3.36 -7.74
N ALA A 156 14.69 3.48 -8.55
CA ALA A 156 15.97 4.03 -8.10
C ALA A 156 15.82 5.48 -7.59
N TYR A 157 15.10 6.33 -8.33
CA TYR A 157 14.82 7.71 -7.90
C TYR A 157 14.01 7.78 -6.62
N LEU A 158 12.97 6.93 -6.51
CA LEU A 158 12.11 6.85 -5.33
C LEU A 158 12.89 6.33 -4.11
N ASN A 159 13.75 5.33 -4.27
CA ASN A 159 14.58 4.78 -3.19
C ASN A 159 15.48 5.86 -2.58
N GLU A 160 16.14 6.64 -3.42
CA GLU A 160 16.98 7.75 -2.97
C GLU A 160 16.14 8.84 -2.27
N THR A 161 14.99 9.20 -2.84
CA THR A 161 14.08 10.19 -2.25
C THR A 161 13.53 9.71 -0.90
N LYS A 162 13.14 8.43 -0.81
CA LYS A 162 12.73 7.77 0.44
C LYS A 162 13.80 7.89 1.51
N ASN A 163 15.04 7.51 1.18
CA ASN A 163 16.14 7.52 2.14
C ASN A 163 16.39 8.92 2.70
N GLN A 164 16.43 9.94 1.82
CA GLN A 164 16.58 11.33 2.25
C GLN A 164 15.40 11.81 3.10
N ALA A 165 14.17 11.47 2.71
CA ALA A 165 12.96 11.88 3.43
C ALA A 165 12.88 11.25 4.82
N VAL A 166 13.10 9.93 4.93
CA VAL A 166 13.08 9.19 6.21
C VAL A 166 14.16 9.70 7.15
N THR A 167 15.40 9.86 6.64
CA THR A 167 16.51 10.44 7.41
C THR A 167 16.16 11.83 7.91
N TYR A 168 15.67 12.70 7.02
CA TYR A 168 15.30 14.06 7.39
C TYR A 168 14.25 14.11 8.49
N ILE A 169 13.18 13.31 8.38
CA ILE A 169 12.12 13.27 9.39
C ILE A 169 12.71 12.84 10.73
N ASN A 170 13.42 11.72 10.77
CA ASN A 170 13.88 11.12 12.02
C ASN A 170 14.99 11.95 12.70
N GLU A 171 15.82 12.67 11.95
CA GLU A 171 16.89 13.50 12.49
C GLU A 171 16.48 14.93 12.83
N HIS A 172 15.54 15.49 12.07
CA HIS A 172 15.22 16.93 12.18
C HIS A 172 13.81 17.22 12.71
N ILE A 173 12.93 16.22 12.81
CA ILE A 173 11.56 16.41 13.34
C ILE A 173 11.31 15.40 14.49
N PRO A 174 11.94 15.55 15.65
CA PRO A 174 11.95 14.53 16.70
C PRO A 174 10.57 14.17 17.27
N LYS A 175 9.56 15.01 17.04
CA LYS A 175 8.16 14.77 17.40
C LYS A 175 7.40 13.89 16.40
N ILE A 176 8.01 13.53 15.26
CA ILE A 176 7.44 12.67 14.23
C ILE A 176 8.39 11.52 13.95
N GLN A 177 7.88 10.30 13.90
CA GLN A 177 8.63 9.13 13.48
C GLN A 177 8.18 8.67 12.10
N ALA A 178 9.10 8.59 11.15
CA ALA A 178 8.84 7.97 9.85
C ALA A 178 8.99 6.46 9.96
N ILE A 179 7.93 5.72 9.62
CA ILE A 179 8.04 4.27 9.41
C ILE A 179 8.73 4.07 8.05
N ASN A 180 9.92 3.46 8.06
CA ASN A 180 10.70 3.27 6.84
C ASN A 180 10.00 2.26 5.91
N PRO A 181 9.53 2.69 4.72
CA PRO A 181 8.83 1.77 3.83
C PRO A 181 9.80 0.80 3.15
N GLU A 182 9.43 -0.46 3.12
CA GLU A 182 10.10 -1.56 2.40
C GLU A 182 9.75 -1.54 0.90
N ALA A 183 8.61 -0.89 0.58
CA ALA A 183 8.02 -0.79 -0.75
C ALA A 183 7.08 0.41 -0.85
N THR A 184 6.45 0.61 -1.99
CA THR A 184 5.51 1.70 -2.30
C THR A 184 6.20 3.07 -2.39
N PHE A 185 5.45 4.15 -2.54
CA PHE A 185 5.95 5.52 -2.52
C PHE A 185 5.32 6.36 -1.40
N MET A 186 5.05 5.72 -0.26
CA MET A 186 4.38 6.33 0.87
C MET A 186 5.16 6.11 2.16
N ILE A 187 5.33 7.19 2.93
CA ILE A 187 5.84 7.13 4.30
C ILE A 187 4.65 7.24 5.23
N TRP A 188 4.51 6.29 6.12
CA TRP A 188 3.56 6.32 7.22
C TRP A 188 4.22 7.04 8.39
N MET A 189 3.72 8.23 8.73
CA MET A 189 4.29 9.09 9.76
C MET A 189 3.51 8.94 11.05
N ASP A 190 4.18 8.52 12.12
CA ASP A 190 3.67 8.59 13.48
C ASP A 190 3.86 10.03 14.00
N CYS A 191 2.77 10.77 14.08
CA CYS A 191 2.74 12.16 14.51
C CYS A 191 2.26 12.35 15.96
N ARG A 192 2.11 11.25 16.73
CA ARG A 192 1.59 11.30 18.11
C ARG A 192 2.47 12.14 19.03
N GLY A 193 3.77 12.20 18.75
CA GLY A 193 4.74 13.04 19.48
C GLY A 193 4.52 14.54 19.35
N LEU A 194 3.69 15.01 18.40
CA LEU A 194 3.28 16.41 18.30
C LEU A 194 2.30 16.82 19.41
N GLY A 195 1.65 15.88 20.09
CA GLY A 195 0.81 16.13 21.26
C GLY A 195 -0.61 16.61 20.98
N PHE A 196 -1.08 16.53 19.73
CA PHE A 196 -2.47 16.86 19.39
C PHE A 196 -3.45 15.87 20.01
N LYS A 197 -4.58 16.36 20.51
CA LYS A 197 -5.59 15.53 21.17
C LYS A 197 -6.54 14.87 20.20
N THR A 198 -6.72 15.46 19.03
CA THR A 198 -7.64 14.98 18.01
C THR A 198 -6.97 14.89 16.63
N GLN A 199 -7.45 13.96 15.81
CA GLN A 199 -6.99 13.85 14.42
C GLN A 199 -7.28 15.13 13.61
N LYS A 200 -8.37 15.83 13.95
CA LYS A 200 -8.71 17.10 13.31
C LYS A 200 -7.64 18.16 13.57
N GLU A 201 -7.16 18.28 14.80
CA GLU A 201 -6.08 19.23 15.14
C GLU A 201 -4.80 18.91 14.38
N LEU A 202 -4.42 17.64 14.29
CA LEU A 202 -3.27 17.19 13.50
C LEU A 202 -3.41 17.54 12.01
N LYS A 203 -4.59 17.33 11.44
CA LYS A 203 -4.87 17.70 10.03
C LYS A 203 -4.82 19.20 9.82
N ASP A 204 -5.45 19.96 10.71
CA ASP A 204 -5.46 21.40 10.65
C ASP A 204 -4.05 21.98 10.74
N PHE A 205 -3.20 21.44 11.63
CA PHE A 205 -1.78 21.78 11.74
C PHE A 205 -1.03 21.52 10.43
N MET A 206 -1.13 20.30 9.88
CA MET A 206 -0.45 19.96 8.63
C MET A 206 -0.87 20.89 7.48
N PHE A 207 -2.17 21.18 7.38
CA PHE A 207 -2.70 21.97 6.28
C PHE A 207 -2.50 23.49 6.46
N LYS A 208 -2.75 24.02 7.66
CA LYS A 208 -2.76 25.48 7.90
C LYS A 208 -1.39 26.01 8.32
N ASP A 209 -0.71 25.31 9.25
CA ASP A 209 0.54 25.78 9.84
C ASP A 209 1.76 25.30 9.04
N ALA A 210 1.80 24.01 8.67
CA ALA A 210 2.85 23.48 7.81
C ALA A 210 2.60 23.73 6.32
N ARG A 211 1.36 23.99 5.90
CA ARG A 211 0.95 24.20 4.50
C ARG A 211 1.31 22.99 3.61
N VAL A 212 1.11 21.81 4.14
CA VAL A 212 1.33 20.54 3.44
C VAL A 212 0.05 19.73 3.50
N LEU A 213 -0.46 19.31 2.34
CA LEU A 213 -1.62 18.44 2.25
C LEU A 213 -1.20 16.98 2.30
N LEU A 214 -1.58 16.28 3.35
CA LEU A 214 -1.31 14.88 3.57
C LEU A 214 -2.61 14.07 3.65
N ASN A 215 -2.50 12.75 3.46
CA ASN A 215 -3.64 11.87 3.69
C ASN A 215 -3.81 11.62 5.19
N ASP A 216 -5.05 11.74 5.63
CA ASP A 216 -5.49 11.46 6.98
C ASP A 216 -5.34 9.97 7.31
N GLY A 217 -4.65 9.67 8.41
CA GLY A 217 -4.42 8.30 8.85
C GLY A 217 -5.70 7.54 9.16
N THR A 218 -6.73 8.20 9.67
CA THR A 218 -8.00 7.57 10.02
C THR A 218 -8.76 7.01 8.81
N THR A 219 -8.41 7.40 7.60
CA THR A 219 -8.96 6.80 6.37
C THR A 219 -8.51 5.36 6.15
N PHE A 220 -7.47 4.90 6.86
CA PHE A 220 -6.93 3.54 6.81
C PHE A 220 -7.31 2.67 8.02
N GLY A 221 -8.05 3.23 8.94
CA GLY A 221 -8.54 2.62 10.17
C GLY A 221 -8.77 3.71 11.20
N GLU A 222 -10.02 3.88 11.65
CA GLU A 222 -10.40 5.01 12.49
C GLU A 222 -9.57 5.07 13.78
N LYS A 223 -9.40 3.92 14.43
CA LYS A 223 -8.66 3.82 15.68
C LYS A 223 -7.15 3.72 15.46
N GLU A 224 -6.75 2.86 14.54
CA GLU A 224 -5.34 2.53 14.24
C GLU A 224 -4.61 3.67 13.51
N GLY A 225 -5.35 4.49 12.77
CA GLY A 225 -4.81 5.62 12.01
C GLY A 225 -4.82 6.95 12.76
N THR A 226 -5.40 6.99 13.99
CA THR A 226 -5.40 8.21 14.81
C THR A 226 -3.98 8.57 15.25
N GLY A 227 -3.59 9.83 15.01
CA GLY A 227 -2.24 10.33 15.28
C GLY A 227 -1.25 10.06 14.15
N PHE A 228 -1.69 9.44 13.05
CA PHE A 228 -0.85 9.17 11.89
C PHE A 228 -1.25 9.99 10.66
N MET A 229 -0.25 10.25 9.79
CA MET A 229 -0.45 10.87 8.48
C MET A 229 0.30 10.07 7.42
N ARG A 230 -0.29 9.91 6.22
CA ARG A 230 0.39 9.28 5.09
C ARG A 230 1.01 10.33 4.18
N PHE A 231 2.32 10.33 4.07
CA PHE A 231 3.09 11.20 3.21
C PHE A 231 3.41 10.49 1.89
N ASN A 232 2.94 11.05 0.77
CA ASN A 232 3.28 10.55 -0.56
C ASN A 232 4.54 11.29 -1.05
N PHE A 233 5.62 10.53 -1.35
CA PHE A 233 6.88 11.09 -1.84
C PHE A 233 7.13 10.84 -3.34
N ALA A 234 6.14 10.34 -4.09
CA ALA A 234 6.20 10.24 -5.55
C ALA A 234 6.02 11.60 -6.22
N ALA A 235 6.97 12.48 -5.98
CA ALA A 235 7.03 13.84 -6.51
C ALA A 235 8.51 14.22 -6.75
N PRO A 236 8.81 15.32 -7.46
CA PRO A 236 10.18 15.81 -7.55
C PRO A 236 10.79 15.98 -6.16
N ARG A 237 12.01 15.46 -5.96
CA ARG A 237 12.67 15.44 -4.64
C ARG A 237 12.71 16.81 -3.95
N ALA A 238 12.95 17.87 -4.72
CA ALA A 238 12.94 19.23 -4.18
C ALA A 238 11.57 19.60 -3.54
N VAL A 239 10.46 19.14 -4.14
CA VAL A 239 9.09 19.37 -3.60
C VAL A 239 8.88 18.55 -2.32
N VAL A 240 9.35 17.30 -2.31
CA VAL A 240 9.29 16.43 -1.12
C VAL A 240 10.04 17.06 0.05
N MET A 241 11.29 17.48 -0.18
CA MET A 241 12.13 18.07 0.85
C MET A 241 11.62 19.43 1.32
N GLU A 242 11.07 20.24 0.43
CA GLU A 242 10.41 21.50 0.81
C GLU A 242 9.19 21.25 1.71
N GLY A 243 8.37 20.23 1.39
CA GLY A 243 7.25 19.85 2.25
C GLY A 243 7.70 19.44 3.66
N LEU A 244 8.77 18.65 3.76
CA LEU A 244 9.34 18.24 5.05
C LEU A 244 9.92 19.41 5.84
N LYS A 245 10.60 20.34 5.15
CA LYS A 245 11.13 21.57 5.77
C LYS A 245 9.98 22.40 6.39
N ARG A 246 8.87 22.56 5.68
CA ARG A 246 7.68 23.28 6.20
C ARG A 246 7.09 22.59 7.42
N ILE A 247 7.01 21.25 7.40
CA ILE A 247 6.54 20.48 8.56
C ILE A 247 7.47 20.73 9.76
N LYS A 248 8.79 20.67 9.55
CA LYS A 248 9.78 20.96 10.59
C LYS A 248 9.59 22.37 11.17
N GLU A 249 9.58 23.38 10.32
CA GLU A 249 9.41 24.80 10.75
C GLU A 249 8.11 25.02 11.52
N ALA A 250 7.03 24.30 11.16
CA ALA A 250 5.77 24.36 11.90
C ALA A 250 5.90 23.63 13.26
N ALA A 251 6.53 22.45 13.28
CA ALA A 251 6.72 21.66 14.51
C ALA A 251 7.66 22.34 15.53
N ASP A 252 8.63 23.12 15.06
CA ASP A 252 9.53 23.91 15.93
C ASP A 252 8.79 25.03 16.68
N ARG A 253 7.60 25.44 16.20
CA ARG A 253 6.76 26.45 16.84
C ARG A 253 5.77 25.92 17.87
N LEU A 254 5.65 24.60 18.02
CA LEU A 254 4.85 23.90 19.04
C LEU A 254 5.62 23.76 20.36
#